data_5b4a48e0a3d02823366d86ff31c56a95
#
_entry.id   5b4a48e0a3d02823366d86ff31c56a95
#
_cell.length_a   1.000
_cell.length_b   1.000
_cell.length_c   1.000
_cell.angle_alpha   90.00
_cell.angle_beta   90.00
_cell.angle_gamma   90.00
#
_symmetry.space_group_name_H-M   'P 1'
#
loop_
_entity.id
_entity.type
_entity.pdbx_description
1 polymer ?
#
loop_
_entity_poly.entity_id
_entity_poly.type
_entity_poly.pdbx_seq_one_letter_code
_entity_poly.pdbx_strand_id
1 'polypeptide(L)'
;ETLTATRVREIRDQMDRAQARKLQPHYIGSFFEEAFKMYGGQLHKREPRRFEIRRVPAEIRQRDRIIGTRAPVLHAYERVTFPKGDIRLPDKPPAALIAPGHPLLDATIDLVLERHRDTLRQGAVLVDPNDTGTEPCILFYLEHSITDGRKDANRNPLTISRQLQFVEITRSGQLIAAGYAPSLHYTPATAQQLSLIPILRCR
;
A
#
# COMPACT_ATOMS: atom_id res chain seq x y z
N GLU A 1 30.96 -11.92 23.51
CA GLU A 1 29.69 -12.68 23.47
C GLU A 1 29.54 -13.34 22.11
N THR A 2 29.61 -14.66 22.09
CA THR A 2 29.54 -15.46 20.87
C THR A 2 28.07 -15.48 20.41
N LEU A 3 27.79 -14.93 19.22
CA LEU A 3 26.48 -15.01 18.58
C LEU A 3 26.17 -16.47 18.27
N THR A 4 25.22 -17.05 18.98
CA THR A 4 24.74 -18.42 18.69
C THR A 4 23.96 -18.44 17.38
N ALA A 5 24.01 -19.56 16.63
CA ALA A 5 23.31 -19.71 15.35
C ALA A 5 21.79 -19.41 15.46
N THR A 6 21.19 -19.70 16.61
CA THR A 6 19.80 -19.37 16.93
C THR A 6 19.57 -17.86 16.99
N ARG A 7 20.48 -17.12 17.64
CA ARG A 7 20.39 -15.67 17.76
C ARG A 7 20.54 -14.97 16.40
N VAL A 8 21.42 -15.50 15.54
CA VAL A 8 21.60 -15.01 14.17
C VAL A 8 20.33 -15.21 13.33
N ARG A 9 19.65 -16.37 13.48
CA ARG A 9 18.37 -16.61 12.81
C ARG A 9 17.27 -15.66 13.30
N GLU A 10 17.14 -15.48 14.62
CA GLU A 10 16.17 -14.54 15.19
C GLU A 10 16.39 -13.10 14.70
N ILE A 11 17.65 -12.65 14.66
CA ILE A 11 17.98 -11.31 14.12
C ILE A 11 17.63 -11.23 12.64
N ARG A 12 17.95 -12.25 11.85
CA ARG A 12 17.61 -12.31 10.42
C ARG A 12 16.10 -12.25 10.21
N ASP A 13 15.33 -13.07 10.94
CA ASP A 13 13.86 -13.06 10.88
C ASP A 13 13.28 -11.70 11.30
N GLN A 14 13.87 -11.04 12.30
CA GLN A 14 13.48 -9.70 12.70
C GLN A 14 13.81 -8.64 11.64
N MET A 15 14.97 -8.76 10.98
CA MET A 15 15.34 -7.88 9.87
C MET A 15 14.44 -8.09 8.65
N ASP A 16 14.15 -9.34 8.30
CA ASP A 16 13.26 -9.67 7.18
C ASP A 16 11.84 -9.16 7.45
N ARG A 17 11.33 -9.33 8.68
CA ARG A 17 10.04 -8.74 9.10
C ARG A 17 10.06 -7.22 9.10
N ALA A 18 11.16 -6.58 9.52
CA ALA A 18 11.29 -5.12 9.47
C ALA A 18 11.36 -4.60 8.04
N GLN A 19 12.02 -5.35 7.16
CA GLN A 19 12.11 -5.02 5.73
C GLN A 19 10.78 -5.23 5.01
N ALA A 20 10.04 -6.28 5.36
CA ALA A 20 8.68 -6.54 4.87
C ALA A 20 7.67 -5.47 5.33
N ARG A 21 7.87 -4.84 6.49
CA ARG A 21 7.01 -3.76 7.00
C ARG A 21 7.20 -2.42 6.30
N LYS A 22 8.28 -2.23 5.55
CA LYS A 22 8.47 -1.03 4.72
C LYS A 22 7.61 -1.17 3.49
N LEU A 23 6.78 -0.16 3.24
CA LEU A 23 6.07 -0.06 1.97
C LEU A 23 7.08 -0.13 0.82
N GLN A 24 7.04 -1.24 0.09
CA GLN A 24 7.95 -1.46 -1.04
C GLN A 24 7.62 -0.43 -2.13
N PRO A 25 8.64 0.17 -2.77
CA PRO A 25 8.43 1.10 -3.88
C PRO A 25 7.52 0.54 -4.99
N HIS A 26 7.57 -0.76 -5.19
CA HIS A 26 6.71 -1.50 -6.11
C HIS A 26 5.22 -1.34 -5.79
N TYR A 27 4.81 -1.46 -4.52
CA TYR A 27 3.41 -1.32 -4.12
C TYR A 27 2.92 0.12 -4.25
N ILE A 28 3.78 1.07 -3.89
CA ILE A 28 3.49 2.50 -4.07
C ILE A 28 3.29 2.80 -5.55
N GLY A 29 4.17 2.27 -6.40
CA GLY A 29 4.10 2.44 -7.85
C GLY A 29 2.83 1.85 -8.44
N SER A 30 2.50 0.60 -8.11
CA SER A 30 1.30 -0.07 -8.60
C SER A 30 0.02 0.64 -8.15
N PHE A 31 -0.08 1.01 -6.87
CA PHE A 31 -1.22 1.78 -6.37
C PHE A 31 -1.33 3.13 -7.10
N PHE A 32 -0.23 3.87 -7.19
CA PHE A 32 -0.23 5.18 -7.81
C PHE A 32 -0.61 5.12 -9.28
N GLU A 33 -0.08 4.18 -10.04
CA GLU A 33 -0.37 4.01 -11.47
C GLU A 33 -1.86 3.77 -11.71
N GLU A 34 -2.47 2.83 -10.98
CA GLU A 34 -3.90 2.52 -11.11
C GLU A 34 -4.79 3.67 -10.65
N ALA A 35 -4.50 4.27 -9.48
CA ALA A 35 -5.26 5.41 -8.98
C ALA A 35 -5.14 6.62 -9.90
N PHE A 36 -3.93 6.92 -10.38
CA PHE A 36 -3.67 8.05 -11.28
C PHE A 36 -4.40 7.89 -12.61
N LYS A 37 -4.37 6.67 -13.17
CA LYS A 37 -5.10 6.30 -14.38
C LYS A 37 -6.62 6.41 -14.21
N MET A 38 -7.15 5.99 -13.06
CA MET A 38 -8.57 6.11 -12.72
C MET A 38 -9.07 7.56 -12.81
N TYR A 39 -8.23 8.53 -12.45
CA TYR A 39 -8.55 9.96 -12.54
C TYR A 39 -8.11 10.59 -13.87
N GLY A 40 -7.81 9.78 -14.89
CA GLY A 40 -7.45 10.27 -16.23
C GLY A 40 -5.99 10.71 -16.37
N GLY A 41 -5.14 10.37 -15.41
CA GLY A 41 -3.70 10.58 -15.51
C GLY A 41 -3.02 9.51 -16.37
N GLN A 42 -1.85 9.83 -16.88
CA GLN A 42 -1.04 8.93 -17.70
C GLN A 42 0.43 9.01 -17.31
N LEU A 43 1.06 7.84 -17.14
CA LEU A 43 2.49 7.70 -16.95
C LEU A 43 3.13 7.30 -18.28
N HIS A 44 4.03 8.12 -18.80
CA HIS A 44 4.79 7.83 -20.02
C HIS A 44 6.18 7.33 -19.63
N LYS A 45 6.53 6.13 -20.05
CA LYS A 45 7.87 5.57 -19.79
C LYS A 45 8.94 6.43 -20.48
N ARG A 46 9.95 6.83 -19.73
CA ARG A 46 11.06 7.66 -20.22
C ARG A 46 12.39 6.91 -20.17
N GLU A 47 12.83 6.54 -19.00
CA GLU A 47 13.97 5.67 -18.77
C GLU A 47 13.54 4.43 -17.98
N PRO A 48 14.38 3.41 -17.79
CA PRO A 48 14.04 2.27 -16.95
C PRO A 48 13.59 2.71 -15.54
N ARG A 49 12.38 2.32 -15.14
CA ARG A 49 11.73 2.67 -13.86
C ARG A 49 11.55 4.16 -13.60
N ARG A 50 11.64 4.99 -14.64
CA ARG A 50 11.32 6.41 -14.60
C ARG A 50 10.23 6.74 -15.61
N PHE A 51 9.34 7.64 -15.20
CA PHE A 51 8.19 8.03 -15.98
C PHE A 51 8.10 9.55 -16.11
N GLU A 52 7.44 10.01 -17.13
CA GLU A 52 7.04 11.39 -17.35
C GLU A 52 5.54 11.51 -17.10
N ILE A 53 5.13 12.56 -16.42
CA ILE A 53 3.74 12.96 -16.25
C ILE A 53 3.58 14.29 -16.99
N ARG A 54 2.99 14.26 -18.18
CA ARG A 54 2.80 15.46 -18.99
C ARG A 54 1.71 16.36 -18.45
N ARG A 55 0.71 15.75 -17.80
CA ARG A 55 -0.40 16.48 -17.21
C ARG A 55 -0.91 15.75 -15.96
N VAL A 56 -0.95 16.46 -14.85
CA VAL A 56 -1.61 16.00 -13.64
C VAL A 56 -3.10 16.37 -13.73
N PRO A 57 -4.03 15.43 -13.50
CA PRO A 57 -5.47 15.69 -13.50
C PRO A 57 -5.87 16.84 -12.57
N ALA A 58 -6.85 17.64 -13.02
CA ALA A 58 -7.29 18.81 -12.28
C ALA A 58 -7.84 18.45 -10.88
N GLU A 59 -8.52 17.33 -10.76
CA GLU A 59 -9.09 16.83 -9.51
C GLU A 59 -8.02 16.58 -8.44
N ILE A 60 -6.91 15.95 -8.81
CA ILE A 60 -5.78 15.69 -7.89
C ILE A 60 -5.15 17.02 -7.46
N ARG A 61 -4.98 17.99 -8.38
CA ARG A 61 -4.45 19.31 -8.06
C ARG A 61 -5.40 20.14 -7.18
N GLN A 62 -6.71 19.98 -7.38
CA GLN A 62 -7.70 20.62 -6.52
C GLN A 62 -7.69 20.00 -5.12
N ARG A 63 -7.56 18.67 -5.04
CA ARG A 63 -7.47 17.97 -3.76
C ARG A 63 -6.27 18.41 -2.94
N ASP A 64 -5.11 18.55 -3.57
CA ASP A 64 -3.91 19.08 -2.93
C ASP A 64 -4.13 20.47 -2.29
N ARG A 65 -4.86 21.34 -2.96
CA ARG A 65 -5.20 22.67 -2.41
C ARG A 65 -6.08 22.60 -1.16
N ILE A 66 -6.94 21.58 -1.06
CA ILE A 66 -7.81 21.35 0.10
C ILE A 66 -6.99 20.81 1.27
N ILE A 67 -6.08 19.87 1.00
CA ILE A 67 -5.20 19.28 2.02
C ILE A 67 -4.19 20.31 2.56
N GLY A 68 -3.71 21.23 1.70
CA GLY A 68 -2.74 22.25 2.08
C GLY A 68 -1.35 21.67 2.31
N THR A 69 -0.84 20.87 1.40
CA THR A 69 0.53 20.32 1.48
C THR A 69 1.58 21.44 1.45
N ARG A 70 2.79 21.17 1.99
CA ARG A 70 3.87 22.16 2.05
C ARG A 70 4.37 22.62 0.68
N ALA A 71 4.27 21.75 -0.32
CA ALA A 71 4.66 22.03 -1.70
C ALA A 71 3.47 21.70 -2.62
N PRO A 72 3.07 22.59 -3.53
CA PRO A 72 1.93 22.36 -4.39
C PRO A 72 2.22 21.25 -5.40
N VAL A 73 1.19 20.49 -5.74
CA VAL A 73 1.24 19.53 -6.84
C VAL A 73 1.45 20.27 -8.15
N LEU A 74 2.49 19.90 -8.88
CA LEU A 74 2.83 20.50 -10.16
C LEU A 74 1.85 20.09 -11.26
N HIS A 75 1.79 20.88 -12.32
CA HIS A 75 0.99 20.56 -13.51
C HIS A 75 1.53 19.37 -14.29
N ALA A 76 2.85 19.20 -14.28
CA ALA A 76 3.58 18.16 -14.98
C ALA A 76 4.85 17.80 -14.20
N TYR A 77 5.38 16.61 -14.45
CA TYR A 77 6.65 16.14 -13.91
C TYR A 77 7.45 15.52 -15.06
N GLU A 78 8.62 16.06 -15.34
CA GLU A 78 9.47 15.54 -16.42
C GLU A 78 9.99 14.13 -16.12
N ARG A 79 10.29 13.87 -14.85
CA ARG A 79 10.79 12.57 -14.37
C ARG A 79 10.28 12.29 -12.97
N VAL A 80 9.61 11.16 -12.84
CA VAL A 80 9.21 10.60 -11.54
C VAL A 80 9.73 9.17 -11.43
N THR A 81 9.98 8.73 -10.22
CA THR A 81 10.38 7.36 -9.91
C THR A 81 9.85 6.95 -8.55
N PHE A 82 9.71 5.65 -8.33
CA PHE A 82 9.30 5.09 -7.04
C PHE A 82 10.48 4.55 -6.23
N PRO A 83 11.48 3.87 -6.82
CA PRO A 83 12.66 3.44 -6.11
C PRO A 83 13.66 4.57 -5.88
N LYS A 84 14.17 4.68 -4.64
CA LYS A 84 15.19 5.68 -4.27
C LYS A 84 16.46 5.58 -5.11
N GLY A 85 16.86 4.38 -5.52
CA GLY A 85 18.05 4.15 -6.33
C GLY A 85 17.99 4.78 -7.73
N ASP A 86 16.78 5.08 -8.21
CA ASP A 86 16.57 5.62 -9.56
C ASP A 86 16.36 7.14 -9.58
N ILE A 87 16.54 7.83 -8.43
CA ILE A 87 16.46 9.30 -8.37
C ILE A 87 17.57 9.94 -9.22
N ARG A 88 18.78 9.39 -9.16
CA ARG A 88 19.93 9.88 -9.89
C ARG A 88 20.48 8.77 -10.77
N LEU A 89 20.49 8.98 -12.07
CA LEU A 89 21.17 8.12 -13.04
C LEU A 89 22.32 8.91 -13.68
N PRO A 90 23.39 8.22 -14.07
CA PRO A 90 24.51 8.86 -14.79
C PRO A 90 23.96 9.62 -16.01
N ASP A 91 24.47 10.80 -16.26
CA ASP A 91 24.17 11.67 -17.41
C ASP A 91 22.69 11.98 -17.64
N LYS A 92 21.86 11.84 -16.60
CA LYS A 92 20.43 12.16 -16.65
C LYS A 92 20.03 13.12 -15.53
N PRO A 93 19.10 14.06 -15.79
CA PRO A 93 18.53 14.88 -14.74
C PRO A 93 17.89 14.05 -13.63
N PRO A 94 17.86 14.56 -12.39
CA PRO A 94 17.25 13.85 -11.27
C PRO A 94 15.74 13.66 -11.47
N ALA A 95 15.20 12.55 -10.95
CA ALA A 95 13.78 12.27 -10.93
C ALA A 95 13.17 12.63 -9.57
N ALA A 96 11.93 13.10 -9.55
CA ALA A 96 11.17 13.26 -8.32
C ALA A 96 10.78 11.89 -7.77
N LEU A 97 11.03 11.68 -6.48
CA LEU A 97 10.65 10.43 -5.80
C LEU A 97 9.18 10.50 -5.37
N ILE A 98 8.35 9.65 -5.94
CA ILE A 98 6.97 9.45 -5.49
C ILE A 98 6.98 8.44 -4.34
N ALA A 99 6.91 8.96 -3.12
CA ALA A 99 6.92 8.20 -1.87
C ALA A 99 5.98 8.89 -0.85
N PRO A 100 5.63 8.24 0.28
CA PRO A 100 4.85 8.87 1.33
C PRO A 100 5.42 10.24 1.73
N GLY A 101 4.55 11.26 1.75
CA GLY A 101 4.93 12.66 1.94
C GLY A 101 5.19 13.44 0.65
N HIS A 102 5.12 12.81 -0.51
CA HIS A 102 5.16 13.53 -1.79
C HIS A 102 3.75 14.06 -2.11
N PRO A 103 3.58 15.37 -2.38
CA PRO A 103 2.25 15.99 -2.53
C PRO A 103 1.34 15.30 -3.55
N LEU A 104 1.89 14.88 -4.67
CA LEU A 104 1.14 14.18 -5.70
C LEU A 104 0.60 12.82 -5.22
N LEU A 105 1.37 12.07 -4.45
CA LEU A 105 0.93 10.79 -3.87
C LEU A 105 -0.12 11.03 -2.79
N ASP A 106 0.14 11.97 -1.87
CA ASP A 106 -0.74 12.26 -0.74
C ASP A 106 -2.11 12.76 -1.24
N ALA A 107 -2.14 13.66 -2.25
CA ALA A 107 -3.37 14.12 -2.87
C ALA A 107 -4.13 12.99 -3.59
N THR A 108 -3.41 12.07 -4.24
CA THR A 108 -4.01 10.91 -4.91
C THR A 108 -4.64 9.96 -3.89
N ILE A 109 -3.92 9.63 -2.80
CA ILE A 109 -4.43 8.78 -1.72
C ILE A 109 -5.68 9.39 -1.10
N ASP A 110 -5.62 10.67 -0.75
CA ASP A 110 -6.72 11.35 -0.09
C ASP A 110 -7.98 11.43 -0.99
N LEU A 111 -7.80 11.66 -2.29
CA LEU A 111 -8.89 11.64 -3.26
C LEU A 111 -9.53 10.25 -3.41
N VAL A 112 -8.71 9.17 -3.41
CA VAL A 112 -9.20 7.79 -3.40
C VAL A 112 -9.99 7.50 -2.14
N LEU A 113 -9.47 7.89 -0.98
CA LEU A 113 -10.14 7.69 0.31
C LEU A 113 -11.47 8.45 0.40
N GLU A 114 -11.52 9.67 -0.12
CA GLU A 114 -12.76 10.45 -0.15
C GLU A 114 -13.84 9.80 -1.01
N ARG A 115 -13.47 9.40 -2.24
CA ARG A 115 -14.46 8.91 -3.22
C ARG A 115 -14.87 7.47 -3.04
N HIS A 116 -13.96 6.64 -2.52
CA HIS A 116 -14.17 5.20 -2.40
C HIS A 116 -14.29 4.72 -0.95
N ARG A 117 -14.52 5.64 -0.01
CA ARG A 117 -14.60 5.33 1.42
C ARG A 117 -15.57 4.20 1.73
N ASP A 118 -16.75 4.24 1.14
CA ASP A 118 -17.79 3.24 1.40
C ASP A 118 -17.43 1.88 0.79
N THR A 119 -16.86 1.88 -0.42
CA THR A 119 -16.34 0.66 -1.06
C THR A 119 -15.22 0.04 -0.24
N LEU A 120 -14.28 0.85 0.26
CA LEU A 120 -13.16 0.38 1.08
C LEU A 120 -13.59 -0.21 2.43
N ARG A 121 -14.80 0.14 2.90
CA ARG A 121 -15.37 -0.42 4.14
C ARG A 121 -16.09 -1.75 3.95
N GLN A 122 -16.41 -2.12 2.72
CA GLN A 122 -17.25 -3.29 2.43
C GLN A 122 -16.45 -4.60 2.30
N GLY A 123 -15.14 -4.54 2.30
CA GLY A 123 -14.31 -5.69 1.98
C GLY A 123 -14.40 -6.06 0.49
N ALA A 124 -13.69 -7.10 0.10
CA ALA A 124 -13.67 -7.59 -1.27
C ALA A 124 -13.56 -9.12 -1.28
N VAL A 125 -14.07 -9.75 -2.34
CA VAL A 125 -13.83 -11.17 -2.59
C VAL A 125 -12.75 -11.27 -3.65
N LEU A 126 -11.65 -11.88 -3.26
CA LEU A 126 -10.43 -12.00 -4.07
C LEU A 126 -10.09 -13.47 -4.27
N VAL A 127 -9.34 -13.74 -5.33
CA VAL A 127 -8.82 -15.07 -5.66
C VAL A 127 -7.30 -15.00 -5.73
N ASP A 128 -6.65 -15.92 -5.04
CA ASP A 128 -5.22 -16.13 -5.19
C ASP A 128 -5.00 -17.01 -6.44
N PRO A 129 -4.38 -16.50 -7.51
CA PRO A 129 -4.13 -17.28 -8.71
C PRO A 129 -3.10 -18.40 -8.51
N ASN A 130 -2.34 -18.36 -7.41
CA ASN A 130 -1.31 -19.34 -7.08
C ASN A 130 -1.82 -20.42 -6.11
N ASP A 131 -2.98 -20.23 -5.50
CA ASP A 131 -3.60 -21.22 -4.62
C ASP A 131 -4.51 -22.15 -5.43
N THR A 132 -4.23 -23.46 -5.35
CA THR A 132 -5.05 -24.52 -5.97
C THR A 132 -6.16 -25.00 -5.05
N GLY A 133 -6.24 -24.48 -3.83
CA GLY A 133 -7.30 -24.78 -2.86
C GLY A 133 -8.67 -24.35 -3.37
N THR A 134 -9.72 -25.04 -2.88
CA THR A 134 -11.11 -24.75 -3.21
C THR A 134 -11.91 -24.18 -2.05
N GLU A 135 -11.30 -24.17 -0.86
CA GLU A 135 -11.96 -23.71 0.36
C GLU A 135 -11.76 -22.21 0.56
N PRO A 136 -12.85 -21.44 0.74
CA PRO A 136 -12.74 -20.03 1.02
C PRO A 136 -12.21 -19.78 2.44
N CYS A 137 -11.39 -18.76 2.59
CA CYS A 137 -10.95 -18.24 3.88
C CYS A 137 -11.31 -16.75 4.02
N ILE A 138 -11.32 -16.24 5.24
CA ILE A 138 -11.51 -14.82 5.52
C ILE A 138 -10.16 -14.24 5.90
N LEU A 139 -9.68 -13.25 5.13
CA LEU A 139 -8.45 -12.54 5.42
C LEU A 139 -8.78 -11.24 6.17
N PHE A 140 -8.21 -11.10 7.37
CA PHE A 140 -8.29 -9.90 8.18
C PHE A 140 -7.01 -9.09 8.13
N TYR A 141 -7.18 -7.78 8.01
CA TYR A 141 -6.13 -6.80 8.22
C TYR A 141 -6.30 -6.21 9.62
N LEU A 142 -5.36 -6.47 10.50
CA LEU A 142 -5.36 -6.00 11.87
C LEU A 142 -4.30 -4.93 12.05
N GLU A 143 -4.71 -3.72 12.43
CA GLU A 143 -3.78 -2.70 12.88
C GLU A 143 -3.61 -2.81 14.39
N HIS A 144 -2.39 -3.09 14.82
CA HIS A 144 -1.99 -3.06 16.22
C HIS A 144 -1.14 -1.82 16.46
N SER A 145 -1.56 -0.95 17.38
CA SER A 145 -0.81 0.25 17.76
C SER A 145 -0.54 0.27 19.26
N ILE A 146 0.68 0.65 19.63
CA ILE A 146 1.09 0.92 21.00
C ILE A 146 1.19 2.42 21.14
N THR A 147 0.45 2.99 22.10
CA THR A 147 0.46 4.40 22.41
C THR A 147 1.10 4.66 23.76
N ASP A 148 1.85 5.75 23.87
CA ASP A 148 2.38 6.27 25.13
C ASP A 148 1.32 7.14 25.83
N GLY A 149 1.40 7.25 27.16
CA GLY A 149 0.59 8.20 27.93
C GLY A 149 0.93 9.68 27.65
N ARG A 150 2.05 9.95 26.97
CA ARG A 150 2.40 11.28 26.50
C ARG A 150 1.50 11.71 25.33
N LYS A 151 1.23 12.99 25.25
CA LYS A 151 0.40 13.58 24.20
C LYS A 151 1.24 14.42 23.24
N ASP A 152 0.90 14.39 21.96
CA ASP A 152 1.45 15.30 20.96
C ASP A 152 0.93 16.74 21.16
N ALA A 153 1.38 17.68 20.31
CA ALA A 153 0.95 19.07 20.33
C ALA A 153 -0.57 19.26 20.14
N ASN A 154 -1.25 18.27 19.55
CA ASN A 154 -2.68 18.24 19.31
C ASN A 154 -3.46 17.47 20.39
N ARG A 155 -2.81 17.11 21.51
CA ARG A 155 -3.35 16.32 22.62
C ARG A 155 -3.72 14.87 22.29
N ASN A 156 -3.29 14.34 21.15
CA ASN A 156 -3.46 12.93 20.81
C ASN A 156 -2.40 12.06 21.50
N PRO A 157 -2.72 10.80 21.89
CA PRO A 157 -1.73 9.88 22.42
C PRO A 157 -0.59 9.67 21.42
N LEU A 158 0.66 9.73 21.89
CA LEU A 158 1.82 9.51 21.05
C LEU A 158 1.92 8.02 20.67
N THR A 159 1.81 7.70 19.40
CA THR A 159 1.97 6.32 18.91
C THR A 159 3.46 5.96 18.88
N ILE A 160 3.87 4.98 19.69
CA ILE A 160 5.25 4.48 19.76
C ILE A 160 5.51 3.44 18.67
N SER A 161 4.53 2.58 18.42
CA SER A 161 4.63 1.50 17.44
C SER A 161 3.28 1.26 16.77
N ARG A 162 3.32 0.99 15.47
CA ARG A 162 2.16 0.61 14.69
C ARG A 162 2.55 -0.56 13.78
N GLN A 163 1.77 -1.63 13.82
CA GLN A 163 2.02 -2.84 13.04
C GLN A 163 0.73 -3.30 12.35
N LEU A 164 0.87 -3.69 11.09
CA LEU A 164 -0.17 -4.41 10.38
C LEU A 164 0.09 -5.91 10.49
N GLN A 165 -0.94 -6.66 10.83
CA GLN A 165 -0.95 -8.11 10.86
C GLN A 165 -2.04 -8.62 9.92
N PHE A 166 -1.75 -9.73 9.27
CA PHE A 166 -2.68 -10.39 8.36
C PHE A 166 -2.97 -11.76 8.93
N VAL A 167 -4.26 -12.04 9.14
CA VAL A 167 -4.73 -13.28 9.74
C VAL A 167 -5.80 -13.88 8.84
N GLU A 168 -5.61 -15.12 8.46
CA GLU A 168 -6.59 -15.91 7.74
C GLU A 168 -7.39 -16.77 8.73
N ILE A 169 -8.69 -16.79 8.53
CA ILE A 169 -9.59 -17.70 9.21
C ILE A 169 -10.15 -18.68 8.20
N THR A 170 -9.82 -19.95 8.37
CA THR A 170 -10.35 -21.01 7.53
C THR A 170 -11.82 -21.30 7.86
N ARG A 171 -12.51 -22.03 6.99
CA ARG A 171 -13.88 -22.48 7.22
C ARG A 171 -14.03 -23.32 8.51
N SER A 172 -12.99 -24.05 8.90
CA SER A 172 -12.97 -24.81 10.16
C SER A 172 -12.73 -23.94 11.40
N GLY A 173 -12.52 -22.64 11.25
CA GLY A 173 -12.22 -21.72 12.34
C GLY A 173 -10.74 -21.68 12.75
N GLN A 174 -9.86 -22.33 12.02
CA GLN A 174 -8.43 -22.27 12.29
C GLN A 174 -7.88 -20.88 11.92
N LEU A 175 -7.09 -20.31 12.83
CA LEU A 175 -6.38 -19.05 12.64
C LEU A 175 -4.97 -19.31 12.10
N ILE A 176 -4.66 -18.70 10.98
CA ILE A 176 -3.36 -18.82 10.33
C ILE A 176 -2.78 -17.42 10.18
N ALA A 177 -1.55 -17.20 10.64
CA ALA A 177 -0.84 -15.96 10.37
C ALA A 177 -0.49 -15.92 8.88
N ALA A 178 -1.16 -15.06 8.13
CA ALA A 178 -0.83 -14.83 6.74
C ALA A 178 0.50 -14.07 6.62
N GLY A 179 1.19 -14.25 5.52
CA GLY A 179 2.41 -13.54 5.21
C GLY A 179 2.18 -12.03 5.13
N TYR A 180 3.22 -11.30 4.77
CA TYR A 180 3.13 -9.86 4.59
C TYR A 180 2.35 -9.51 3.31
N ALA A 181 1.26 -8.74 3.48
CA ALA A 181 0.42 -8.23 2.39
C ALA A 181 0.03 -9.30 1.34
N PRO A 182 -0.54 -10.44 1.73
CA PRO A 182 -0.79 -11.57 0.84
C PRO A 182 -1.72 -11.22 -0.32
N SER A 183 -2.67 -10.29 -0.10
CA SER A 183 -3.68 -9.91 -1.09
C SER A 183 -3.16 -9.07 -2.28
N LEU A 184 -1.89 -8.67 -2.28
CA LEU A 184 -1.34 -7.79 -3.34
C LEU A 184 -1.25 -8.47 -4.71
N HIS A 185 -1.24 -9.79 -4.74
CA HIS A 185 -1.21 -10.60 -5.97
C HIS A 185 -2.57 -11.20 -6.30
N TYR A 186 -3.59 -10.96 -5.47
CA TYR A 186 -4.93 -11.52 -5.66
C TYR A 186 -5.67 -10.75 -6.74
N THR A 187 -6.54 -11.46 -7.44
CA THR A 187 -7.41 -10.90 -8.48
C THR A 187 -8.85 -10.83 -7.98
N PRO A 188 -9.66 -9.87 -8.46
CA PRO A 188 -11.09 -9.86 -8.13
C PRO A 188 -11.77 -11.15 -8.55
N ALA A 189 -12.65 -11.68 -7.70
CA ALA A 189 -13.45 -12.85 -8.04
C ALA A 189 -14.45 -12.53 -9.15
N THR A 190 -14.57 -13.44 -10.10
CA THR A 190 -15.60 -13.37 -11.15
C THR A 190 -16.99 -13.71 -10.60
N ALA A 191 -18.05 -13.31 -11.28
CA ALA A 191 -19.43 -13.65 -10.90
C ALA A 191 -19.65 -15.17 -10.77
N GLN A 192 -18.99 -15.97 -11.62
CA GLN A 192 -19.05 -17.43 -11.56
C GLN A 192 -18.39 -17.97 -10.29
N GLN A 193 -17.24 -17.46 -9.90
CA GLN A 193 -16.55 -17.83 -8.66
C GLN A 193 -17.33 -17.41 -7.42
N LEU A 194 -17.96 -16.23 -7.44
CA LEU A 194 -18.84 -15.79 -6.37
C LEU A 194 -20.02 -16.71 -6.11
N SER A 195 -20.58 -17.32 -7.17
CA SER A 195 -21.70 -18.25 -7.03
C SER A 195 -21.34 -19.58 -6.36
N LEU A 196 -20.05 -19.91 -6.31
CA LEU A 196 -19.53 -21.14 -5.67
C LEU A 196 -19.26 -20.93 -4.17
N ILE A 197 -19.24 -19.68 -3.69
CA ILE A 197 -18.99 -19.39 -2.28
C ILE A 197 -20.30 -19.56 -1.52
N PRO A 198 -20.42 -20.55 -0.61
CA PRO A 198 -21.58 -20.64 0.25
C PRO A 198 -21.65 -19.36 1.10
N ILE A 199 -22.80 -18.69 1.09
CA ILE A 199 -23.02 -17.45 1.86
C ILE A 199 -22.76 -17.76 3.34
N LEU A 200 -21.58 -17.40 3.83
CA LEU A 200 -21.26 -17.40 5.24
C LEU A 200 -22.07 -16.25 5.88
N ARG A 201 -23.25 -16.56 6.39
CA ARG A 201 -23.96 -15.63 7.27
C ARG A 201 -23.19 -15.55 8.58
N CYS A 202 -22.41 -14.49 8.78
CA CYS A 202 -21.97 -14.11 10.11
C CYS A 202 -23.22 -13.79 10.93
N ARG A 203 -23.46 -14.59 11.98
CA ARG A 203 -24.41 -14.31 13.05
C ARG A 203 -23.75 -13.42 14.09
#